data_9f5aff245c734e0bc4364ac1c028740b
#
_entry.id   9f5aff245c734e0bc4364ac1c028740b
#
_cell.length_a   1.000
_cell.length_b   1.000
_cell.length_c   1.000
_cell.angle_alpha   90.00
_cell.angle_beta   90.00
_cell.angle_gamma   90.00
#
_symmetry.space_group_name_H-M   'P 1'
#
loop_
_entity.id
_entity.type
_entity.pdbx_description
1 polymer ?
#
loop_
_entity_poly.entity_id
_entity_poly.type
_entity_poly.pdbx_seq_one_letter_code
_entity_poly.pdbx_strand_id
1 'polypeptide(L)'
;MNYIMCRFFFLILSFSLLLSVLKAEIVNEIVISGNKRVSQETVKIYGEIKINEDYKERDLNLILNNLYQTNFFEDVKISLTNGTLKIVLKEYPTINQLIIIGEKSKKYKDQIKKVIYTKEKGSLIKSRLANDIELIESYIHL
;
A
#
# COMPACT_ATOMS: atom_id res chain seq x y z
N MET A 1 -23.00 41.76 36.76
CA MET A 1 -21.67 41.14 36.69
C MET A 1 -21.70 39.61 36.44
N ASN A 2 -22.86 38.94 36.49
CA ASN A 2 -22.92 37.46 36.41
C ASN A 2 -23.21 36.88 35.02
N TYR A 3 -23.80 37.62 34.09
CA TYR A 3 -24.15 37.12 32.76
C TYR A 3 -22.93 36.92 31.83
N ILE A 4 -21.90 37.73 31.93
CA ILE A 4 -20.68 37.64 31.12
C ILE A 4 -19.85 36.45 31.58
N MET A 5 -19.74 36.17 32.86
CA MET A 5 -19.06 35.00 33.40
C MET A 5 -19.75 33.70 33.01
N CYS A 6 -21.09 33.66 32.99
CA CYS A 6 -21.83 32.48 32.59
C CYS A 6 -21.68 32.16 31.10
N ARG A 7 -21.62 33.19 30.22
CA ARG A 7 -21.35 33.00 28.78
C ARG A 7 -19.91 32.52 28.50
N PHE A 8 -18.94 33.02 29.27
CA PHE A 8 -17.55 32.55 29.17
C PHE A 8 -17.40 31.09 29.65
N PHE A 9 -18.11 30.71 30.70
CA PHE A 9 -18.11 29.32 31.19
C PHE A 9 -18.75 28.36 30.19
N PHE A 10 -19.84 28.74 29.52
CA PHE A 10 -20.46 27.94 28.45
C PHE A 10 -19.57 27.82 27.22
N LEU A 11 -18.80 28.83 26.83
CA LEU A 11 -17.86 28.79 25.73
C LEU A 11 -16.67 27.86 26.02
N ILE A 12 -16.14 27.87 27.23
CA ILE A 12 -15.06 26.98 27.67
C ILE A 12 -15.55 25.52 27.73
N LEU A 13 -16.75 25.29 28.23
CA LEU A 13 -17.37 23.96 28.30
C LEU A 13 -17.67 23.42 26.90
N SER A 14 -18.13 24.23 25.96
CA SER A 14 -18.35 23.87 24.57
C SER A 14 -17.05 23.54 23.83
N PHE A 15 -15.97 24.26 24.10
CA PHE A 15 -14.65 24.01 23.52
C PHE A 15 -14.01 22.74 24.07
N SER A 16 -14.28 22.38 25.32
CA SER A 16 -13.79 21.14 25.94
C SER A 16 -14.41 19.87 25.33
N LEU A 17 -15.64 19.96 24.79
CA LEU A 17 -16.31 18.81 24.11
C LEU A 17 -15.79 18.52 22.69
N LEU A 18 -15.01 19.43 22.10
CA LEU A 18 -14.45 19.28 20.76
C LEU A 18 -13.07 18.57 20.73
N LEU A 19 -12.52 18.21 21.89
CA LEU A 19 -11.33 17.38 21.98
C LEU A 19 -11.70 15.95 21.64
N SER A 20 -11.81 15.66 20.35
CA SER A 20 -11.82 14.28 19.83
C SER A 20 -10.56 13.58 20.33
N VAL A 21 -10.70 12.73 21.33
CA VAL A 21 -9.62 11.86 21.81
C VAL A 21 -9.24 10.96 20.65
N LEU A 22 -8.11 11.24 19.99
CA LEU A 22 -7.46 10.27 19.11
C LEU A 22 -7.12 9.06 19.98
N LYS A 23 -8.02 8.07 20.02
CA LYS A 23 -7.76 6.80 20.69
C LYS A 23 -6.76 6.03 19.85
N ALA A 24 -5.61 5.86 20.40
CA ALA A 24 -4.70 4.80 19.97
C ALA A 24 -5.32 3.46 20.43
N GLU A 25 -5.27 2.43 19.60
CA GLU A 25 -5.87 1.12 19.88
C GLU A 25 -4.78 0.04 19.83
N ILE A 26 -4.63 -0.70 20.92
CA ILE A 26 -3.65 -1.78 21.04
C ILE A 26 -4.10 -2.97 20.17
N VAL A 27 -3.23 -3.42 19.27
CA VAL A 27 -3.47 -4.57 18.40
C VAL A 27 -3.19 -5.86 19.15
N ASN A 28 -4.24 -6.62 19.44
CA ASN A 28 -4.18 -7.93 20.09
C ASN A 28 -4.20 -9.09 19.08
N GLU A 29 -4.77 -8.84 17.89
CA GLU A 29 -4.93 -9.83 16.84
C GLU A 29 -4.66 -9.22 15.47
N ILE A 30 -4.05 -10.01 14.57
CA ILE A 30 -3.79 -9.63 13.18
C ILE A 30 -4.46 -10.66 12.27
N VAL A 31 -5.40 -10.21 11.44
CA VAL A 31 -6.11 -11.03 10.46
C VAL A 31 -5.72 -10.56 9.06
N ILE A 32 -5.04 -11.43 8.30
CA ILE A 32 -4.61 -11.16 6.93
C ILE A 32 -5.37 -12.11 5.99
N SER A 33 -5.94 -11.56 4.91
CA SER A 33 -6.69 -12.33 3.93
C SER A 33 -6.46 -11.82 2.50
N GLY A 34 -6.74 -12.68 1.51
CA GLY A 34 -6.57 -12.34 0.08
C GLY A 34 -5.16 -12.52 -0.46
N ASN A 35 -4.19 -12.80 0.39
CA ASN A 35 -2.84 -13.22 0.01
C ASN A 35 -2.87 -14.66 -0.52
N LYS A 36 -2.18 -14.91 -1.64
CA LYS A 36 -2.11 -16.22 -2.32
C LYS A 36 -0.66 -16.71 -2.44
N ARG A 37 0.21 -15.86 -2.95
CA ARG A 37 1.64 -16.13 -3.15
C ARG A 37 2.51 -15.57 -2.02
N VAL A 38 2.09 -14.43 -1.49
CA VAL A 38 2.81 -13.76 -0.41
C VAL A 38 2.34 -14.34 0.92
N SER A 39 3.25 -14.85 1.75
CA SER A 39 2.89 -15.39 3.06
C SER A 39 2.42 -14.29 4.02
N GLN A 40 1.65 -14.65 5.03
CA GLN A 40 1.23 -13.69 6.06
C GLN A 40 2.42 -13.11 6.82
N GLU A 41 3.45 -13.90 7.07
CA GLU A 41 4.70 -13.48 7.71
C GLU A 41 5.41 -12.42 6.86
N THR A 42 5.46 -12.64 5.54
CA THR A 42 6.03 -11.67 4.59
C THR A 42 5.24 -10.35 4.61
N VAL A 43 3.90 -10.42 4.67
CA VAL A 43 3.05 -9.22 4.79
C VAL A 43 3.35 -8.46 6.08
N LYS A 44 3.48 -9.17 7.20
CA LYS A 44 3.83 -8.55 8.50
C LYS A 44 5.20 -7.88 8.47
N ILE A 45 6.19 -8.52 7.85
CA ILE A 45 7.56 -7.98 7.73
C ILE A 45 7.55 -6.70 6.89
N TYR A 46 6.98 -6.72 5.69
CA TYR A 46 6.95 -5.54 4.82
C TYR A 46 6.07 -4.42 5.35
N GLY A 47 4.96 -4.75 6.01
CA GLY A 47 4.09 -3.78 6.67
C GLY A 47 4.68 -3.24 7.99
N GLU A 48 5.78 -3.83 8.49
CA GLU A 48 6.33 -3.53 9.82
C GLU A 48 5.31 -3.72 10.95
N ILE A 49 4.47 -4.77 10.81
CA ILE A 49 3.30 -5.00 11.66
C ILE A 49 3.70 -5.87 12.85
N LYS A 50 3.39 -5.39 14.05
CA LYS A 50 3.66 -6.09 15.30
C LYS A 50 2.38 -6.22 16.15
N ILE A 51 2.31 -7.28 16.93
CA ILE A 51 1.25 -7.49 17.92
C ILE A 51 1.60 -6.78 19.23
N ASN A 52 0.61 -6.42 20.01
CA ASN A 52 0.74 -5.68 21.28
C ASN A 52 1.35 -4.28 21.15
N GLU A 53 1.30 -3.69 19.95
CA GLU A 53 1.64 -2.29 19.74
C GLU A 53 0.38 -1.44 19.60
N ASP A 54 0.55 -0.16 19.90
CA ASP A 54 -0.47 0.85 19.84
C ASP A 54 -0.45 1.54 18.47
N TYR A 55 -1.54 1.42 17.71
CA TYR A 55 -1.64 1.95 16.36
C TYR A 55 -2.60 3.14 16.30
N LYS A 56 -2.13 4.22 15.69
CA LYS A 56 -2.90 5.40 15.30
C LYS A 56 -3.18 5.36 13.81
N GLU A 57 -4.10 6.18 13.35
CA GLU A 57 -4.44 6.29 11.92
C GLU A 57 -3.19 6.51 11.03
N ARG A 58 -2.23 7.31 11.51
CA ARG A 58 -0.97 7.54 10.80
C ARG A 58 -0.17 6.24 10.61
N ASP A 59 -0.17 5.37 11.61
CA ASP A 59 0.60 4.13 11.57
C ASP A 59 -0.06 3.12 10.62
N LEU A 60 -1.41 3.10 10.56
CA LEU A 60 -2.15 2.32 9.55
C LEU A 60 -1.84 2.80 8.13
N ASN A 61 -1.71 4.11 7.92
CA ASN A 61 -1.32 4.68 6.63
C ASN A 61 0.12 4.33 6.26
N LEU A 62 1.05 4.23 7.22
CA LEU A 62 2.41 3.76 6.98
C LEU A 62 2.42 2.30 6.54
N ILE A 63 1.69 1.42 7.24
CA ILE A 63 1.53 0.01 6.84
C ILE A 63 1.00 -0.08 5.40
N LEU A 64 -0.05 0.70 5.09
CA LEU A 64 -0.65 0.75 3.76
C LEU A 64 0.39 1.11 2.69
N ASN A 65 1.14 2.19 2.91
CA ASN A 65 2.18 2.66 1.99
C ASN A 65 3.30 1.64 1.82
N ASN A 66 3.79 1.05 2.91
CA ASN A 66 4.82 0.03 2.89
C ASN A 66 4.40 -1.17 2.04
N LEU A 67 3.16 -1.64 2.20
CA LEU A 67 2.63 -2.76 1.42
C LEU A 67 2.48 -2.41 -0.08
N TYR A 68 2.00 -1.21 -0.42
CA TYR A 68 1.93 -0.77 -1.82
C TYR A 68 3.32 -0.64 -2.48
N GLN A 69 4.33 -0.17 -1.75
CA GLN A 69 5.69 -0.02 -2.26
C GLN A 69 6.34 -1.35 -2.66
N THR A 70 5.88 -2.48 -2.11
CA THR A 70 6.36 -3.82 -2.51
C THR A 70 6.03 -4.16 -3.96
N ASN A 71 5.01 -3.52 -4.53
CA ASN A 71 4.43 -3.84 -5.84
C ASN A 71 3.89 -5.29 -5.95
N PHE A 72 3.60 -5.93 -4.84
CA PHE A 72 2.93 -7.23 -4.83
C PHE A 72 1.42 -7.10 -4.89
N PHE A 73 0.87 -6.00 -4.38
CA PHE A 73 -0.57 -5.83 -4.16
C PHE A 73 -1.16 -4.76 -5.08
N GLU A 74 -2.26 -5.14 -5.74
CA GLU A 74 -3.10 -4.22 -6.55
C GLU A 74 -4.03 -3.40 -5.65
N ASP A 75 -4.51 -4.01 -4.55
CA ASP A 75 -5.34 -3.34 -3.56
C ASP A 75 -4.99 -3.81 -2.14
N VAL A 76 -5.01 -2.87 -1.21
CA VAL A 76 -4.74 -3.10 0.22
C VAL A 76 -5.78 -2.33 1.01
N LYS A 77 -6.55 -3.03 1.85
CA LYS A 77 -7.50 -2.43 2.77
C LYS A 77 -7.10 -2.78 4.20
N ILE A 78 -7.03 -1.76 5.06
CA ILE A 78 -6.65 -1.91 6.45
C ILE A 78 -7.74 -1.32 7.32
N SER A 79 -8.11 -2.04 8.37
CA SER A 79 -9.00 -1.55 9.41
C SER A 79 -8.56 -2.08 10.77
N LEU A 80 -8.68 -1.24 11.79
CA LEU A 80 -8.45 -1.60 13.18
C LEU A 80 -9.76 -1.42 13.95
N THR A 81 -10.22 -2.47 14.59
CA THR A 81 -11.49 -2.45 15.33
C THR A 81 -11.40 -3.43 16.51
N ASN A 82 -11.65 -2.94 17.70
CA ASN A 82 -11.65 -3.75 18.94
C ASN A 82 -10.36 -4.57 19.12
N GLY A 83 -9.19 -3.96 18.85
CA GLY A 83 -7.89 -4.61 18.97
C GLY A 83 -7.55 -5.60 17.84
N THR A 84 -8.41 -5.78 16.84
CA THR A 84 -8.15 -6.63 15.68
C THR A 84 -7.74 -5.78 14.48
N LEU A 85 -6.49 -5.93 14.03
CA LEU A 85 -5.97 -5.35 12.80
C LEU A 85 -6.30 -6.28 11.63
N LYS A 86 -7.27 -5.88 10.80
CA LYS A 86 -7.67 -6.62 9.62
C LYS A 86 -7.05 -6.04 8.36
N ILE A 87 -6.36 -6.88 7.58
CA ILE A 87 -5.71 -6.54 6.32
C ILE A 87 -6.30 -7.42 5.22
N VAL A 88 -6.91 -6.79 4.22
CA VAL A 88 -7.46 -7.48 3.04
C VAL A 88 -6.63 -7.09 1.83
N LEU A 89 -6.08 -8.08 1.16
CA LEU A 89 -5.11 -7.92 0.08
C LEU A 89 -5.68 -8.42 -1.24
N LYS A 90 -5.32 -7.74 -2.33
CA LYS A 90 -5.49 -8.24 -3.69
C LYS A 90 -4.13 -8.21 -4.37
N GLU A 91 -3.56 -9.39 -4.65
CA GLU A 91 -2.27 -9.48 -5.34
C GLU A 91 -2.39 -9.17 -6.83
N TYR A 92 -1.36 -8.51 -7.39
CA TYR A 92 -1.22 -8.43 -8.85
C TYR A 92 -1.04 -9.82 -9.47
N PRO A 93 -1.53 -10.05 -10.70
CA PRO A 93 -1.17 -11.24 -11.47
C PRO A 93 0.35 -11.34 -11.67
N THR A 94 0.86 -12.56 -11.74
CA THR A 94 2.27 -12.80 -12.02
C THR A 94 2.50 -12.92 -13.52
N ILE A 95 3.60 -12.34 -14.00
CA ILE A 95 4.06 -12.50 -15.38
C ILE A 95 4.81 -13.85 -15.47
N ASN A 96 4.21 -14.81 -16.16
CA ASN A 96 4.85 -16.10 -16.34
C ASN A 96 6.00 -16.03 -17.34
N GLN A 97 5.79 -15.33 -18.46
CA GLN A 97 6.75 -15.26 -19.56
C GLN A 97 6.66 -13.91 -20.26
N LEU A 98 7.81 -13.40 -20.69
CA LEU A 98 7.95 -12.18 -21.49
C LEU A 98 8.55 -12.56 -22.86
N ILE A 99 7.74 -12.45 -23.93
CA ILE A 99 8.12 -12.81 -25.27
C ILE A 99 8.20 -11.55 -26.14
N ILE A 100 9.33 -11.34 -26.81
CA ILE A 100 9.52 -10.29 -27.80
C ILE A 100 9.40 -10.91 -29.19
N ILE A 101 8.37 -10.50 -29.93
CA ILE A 101 8.07 -10.97 -31.28
C ILE A 101 8.42 -9.88 -32.29
N GLY A 102 8.84 -10.26 -33.51
CA GLY A 102 9.18 -9.33 -34.58
C GLY A 102 10.67 -8.99 -34.67
N GLU A 103 11.39 -8.87 -33.55
CA GLU A 103 12.82 -8.68 -33.54
C GLU A 103 13.58 -10.02 -33.73
N LYS A 104 14.53 -10.07 -34.66
CA LYS A 104 15.32 -11.28 -34.95
C LYS A 104 16.65 -11.28 -34.17
N SER A 105 17.22 -10.10 -33.91
CA SER A 105 18.51 -9.96 -33.23
C SER A 105 18.38 -10.26 -31.73
N LYS A 106 19.15 -11.27 -31.28
CA LYS A 106 19.24 -11.55 -29.84
C LYS A 106 19.77 -10.36 -29.04
N LYS A 107 20.75 -9.63 -29.60
CA LYS A 107 21.33 -8.43 -28.96
C LYS A 107 20.25 -7.39 -28.64
N TYR A 108 19.38 -7.07 -29.61
CA TYR A 108 18.32 -6.09 -29.43
C TYR A 108 17.23 -6.61 -28.45
N LYS A 109 16.85 -7.88 -28.52
CA LYS A 109 15.94 -8.48 -27.52
C LYS A 109 16.49 -8.36 -26.11
N ASP A 110 17.76 -8.63 -25.91
CA ASP A 110 18.41 -8.54 -24.60
C ASP A 110 18.50 -7.08 -24.12
N GLN A 111 18.71 -6.11 -25.03
CA GLN A 111 18.68 -4.69 -24.70
C GLN A 111 17.27 -4.24 -24.27
N ILE A 112 16.24 -4.59 -25.02
CA ILE A 112 14.84 -4.30 -24.66
C ILE A 112 14.53 -4.86 -23.26
N LYS A 113 14.85 -6.13 -23.01
CA LYS A 113 14.62 -6.78 -21.70
C LYS A 113 15.37 -6.08 -20.55
N LYS A 114 16.47 -5.38 -20.81
CA LYS A 114 17.21 -4.63 -19.79
C LYS A 114 16.52 -3.31 -19.43
N VAL A 115 16.01 -2.59 -20.42
CA VAL A 115 15.47 -1.23 -20.23
C VAL A 115 14.05 -1.21 -19.70
N ILE A 116 13.22 -2.18 -20.07
CA ILE A 116 11.83 -2.27 -19.59
C ILE A 116 11.74 -2.62 -18.12
N TYR A 117 10.70 -2.13 -17.44
CA TYR A 117 10.43 -2.40 -16.01
C TYR A 117 9.74 -3.75 -15.81
N THR A 118 8.91 -4.18 -16.75
CA THR A 118 8.20 -5.46 -16.74
C THR A 118 9.18 -6.62 -16.82
N LYS A 119 9.14 -7.53 -15.86
CA LYS A 119 10.05 -8.71 -15.79
C LYS A 119 9.26 -9.99 -15.58
N GLU A 120 9.78 -11.09 -16.10
CA GLU A 120 9.27 -12.42 -15.79
C GLU A 120 9.28 -12.69 -14.29
N LYS A 121 8.29 -13.41 -13.79
CA LYS A 121 8.03 -13.70 -12.37
C LYS A 121 7.71 -12.46 -11.51
N GLY A 122 7.69 -11.28 -12.11
CA GLY A 122 7.25 -10.05 -11.47
C GLY A 122 5.74 -9.86 -11.50
N SER A 123 5.28 -8.79 -10.88
CA SER A 123 3.86 -8.38 -10.88
C SER A 123 3.46 -7.71 -12.20
N LEU A 124 2.30 -8.07 -12.74
CA LEU A 124 1.73 -7.40 -13.91
C LEU A 124 1.05 -6.10 -13.51
N ILE A 125 1.78 -5.00 -13.61
CA ILE A 125 1.30 -3.65 -13.32
C ILE A 125 1.05 -2.92 -14.64
N LYS A 126 -0.21 -2.63 -14.95
CA LYS A 126 -0.62 -2.05 -16.24
C LYS A 126 0.07 -0.72 -16.57
N SER A 127 0.26 0.15 -15.58
CA SER A 127 0.96 1.42 -15.79
C SER A 127 2.43 1.24 -16.16
N ARG A 128 3.11 0.25 -15.56
CA ARG A 128 4.48 -0.10 -15.95
C ARG A 128 4.56 -0.63 -17.36
N LEU A 129 3.61 -1.48 -17.73
CA LEU A 129 3.54 -2.02 -19.10
C LEU A 129 3.33 -0.90 -20.12
N ALA A 130 2.49 0.10 -19.83
CA ALA A 130 2.31 1.27 -20.68
C ALA A 130 3.61 2.07 -20.84
N ASN A 131 4.31 2.35 -19.75
CA ASN A 131 5.61 3.03 -19.80
C ASN A 131 6.67 2.21 -20.58
N ASP A 132 6.65 0.89 -20.45
CA ASP A 132 7.57 0.01 -21.19
C ASP A 132 7.31 0.07 -22.70
N ILE A 133 6.05 0.21 -23.13
CA ILE A 133 5.69 0.39 -24.54
C ILE A 133 6.30 1.70 -25.06
N GLU A 134 6.11 2.82 -24.36
CA GLU A 134 6.69 4.11 -24.73
C GLU A 134 8.23 4.07 -24.81
N LEU A 135 8.87 3.36 -23.86
CA LEU A 135 10.32 3.15 -23.88
C LEU A 135 10.77 2.37 -25.11
N ILE A 136 10.06 1.30 -25.46
CA ILE A 136 10.39 0.48 -26.65
C ILE A 136 10.20 1.30 -27.92
N GLU A 137 9.11 2.03 -28.05
CA GLU A 137 8.84 2.91 -29.20
C GLU A 137 9.93 3.96 -29.38
N SER A 138 10.39 4.59 -28.30
CA SER A 138 11.51 5.54 -28.35
C SER A 138 12.83 4.91 -28.82
N TYR A 139 13.03 3.62 -28.54
CA TYR A 139 14.23 2.87 -28.98
C TYR A 139 14.20 2.47 -30.46
N ILE A 140 13.01 2.27 -31.03
CA ILE A 140 12.85 1.86 -32.43
C ILE A 140 12.96 3.05 -33.39
N HIS A 141 12.68 4.26 -32.91
CA HIS A 141 12.73 5.50 -33.70
C HIS A 141 14.11 6.20 -33.64
N LEU A 142 15.13 5.62 -33.02
CA LEU A 142 16.54 6.02 -33.05
C LEU A 142 17.34 5.20 -34.05
#